data_d59da65d107de615d8eb8132881c34dc
#
_entry.id   d59da65d107de615d8eb8132881c34dc
#
_cell.length_a   1.000
_cell.length_b   1.000
_cell.length_c   1.000
_cell.angle_alpha   90.00
_cell.angle_beta   90.00
_cell.angle_gamma   90.00
#
_symmetry.space_group_name_H-M   'P 1'
#
loop_
_entity.id
_entity.type
_entity.pdbx_description
1 polymer ?
#
loop_
_entity_poly.entity_id
_entity_poly.type
_entity_poly.pdbx_seq_one_letter_code
_entity_poly.pdbx_strand_id
1 'polypeptide(L)'
;MTIENYIQAGLQHLGVYSESISDIIYFMALLVIIGIINWIIHVLTRQWLARIVLKLTKRTATNWDDLMLDQRFFNRLGLLIAPIVIQIVFKEFEWTQFAFLMKLINVWITLSFLLIVSSILDGINRIYDSYPMAKDRPIKVFIQVIKIFFYCAAPIIVISIPIDRDPVALLAGLGAISAVLMLVFKDSILGLVAGLPLITNRMVTIGDWIVMHTTHADGAGIEIHLTP
;
A
#
# COMPACT_ATOMS: atom_id res chain seq x y z
N MET A 1 -25.55 -18.93 26.78
CA MET A 1 -24.75 -18.44 27.92
C MET A 1 -23.46 -17.92 27.30
N THR A 2 -23.33 -16.60 27.19
CA THR A 2 -22.30 -15.93 26.39
C THR A 2 -20.98 -15.93 27.17
N ILE A 3 -19.83 -15.96 26.48
CA ILE A 3 -18.47 -15.86 27.06
C ILE A 3 -18.37 -14.65 28.01
N GLU A 4 -19.11 -13.60 27.70
CA GLU A 4 -19.30 -12.39 28.51
C GLU A 4 -19.74 -12.68 29.96
N ASN A 5 -20.70 -13.60 30.14
CA ASN A 5 -21.18 -13.97 31.47
C ASN A 5 -20.15 -14.73 32.33
N TYR A 6 -19.26 -15.49 31.69
CA TYR A 6 -18.18 -16.19 32.42
C TYR A 6 -17.08 -15.23 32.85
N ILE A 7 -16.75 -14.25 32.02
CA ILE A 7 -15.73 -13.25 32.33
C ILE A 7 -16.26 -12.28 33.40
N GLN A 8 -17.53 -11.85 33.30
CA GLN A 8 -18.17 -11.01 34.31
C GLN A 8 -18.27 -11.72 35.67
N ALA A 9 -18.63 -13.01 35.68
CA ALA A 9 -18.66 -13.80 36.92
C ALA A 9 -17.24 -13.95 37.54
N GLY A 10 -16.22 -14.10 36.72
CA GLY A 10 -14.82 -14.14 37.19
C GLY A 10 -14.33 -12.82 37.77
N LEU A 11 -14.72 -11.70 37.16
CA LEU A 11 -14.36 -10.35 37.63
C LEU A 11 -15.10 -9.95 38.89
N GLN A 12 -16.36 -10.39 39.08
CA GLN A 12 -17.10 -10.24 40.32
C GLN A 12 -16.42 -10.95 41.50
N HIS A 13 -15.85 -12.11 41.27
CA HIS A 13 -15.07 -12.83 42.28
C HIS A 13 -13.78 -12.13 42.69
N LEU A 14 -13.21 -11.27 41.81
CA LEU A 14 -11.99 -10.51 42.06
C LEU A 14 -12.23 -9.14 42.71
N GLY A 15 -13.51 -8.78 43.06
CA GLY A 15 -13.84 -7.57 43.77
C GLY A 15 -13.71 -6.26 42.97
N VAL A 16 -13.65 -6.34 41.66
CA VAL A 16 -13.52 -5.16 40.77
C VAL A 16 -14.95 -4.64 40.45
N TYR A 17 -15.45 -3.80 41.33
CA TYR A 17 -16.81 -3.24 41.24
C TYR A 17 -16.86 -1.82 40.67
N SER A 18 -16.53 -1.63 39.37
CA SER A 18 -17.04 -0.47 38.64
C SER A 18 -17.30 -0.90 37.21
N GLU A 19 -18.48 -0.64 36.66
CA GLU A 19 -18.86 -0.98 35.30
C GLU A 19 -17.78 -0.54 34.29
N SER A 20 -17.26 0.66 34.44
CA SER A 20 -16.21 1.20 33.55
C SER A 20 -14.85 0.45 33.62
N ILE A 21 -14.47 -0.06 34.79
CA ILE A 21 -13.19 -0.80 34.98
C ILE A 21 -13.35 -2.22 34.45
N SER A 22 -14.50 -2.87 34.66
CA SER A 22 -14.77 -4.20 34.12
C SER A 22 -14.76 -4.20 32.59
N ASP A 23 -15.32 -3.18 31.96
CA ASP A 23 -15.32 -3.04 30.49
C ASP A 23 -13.91 -2.84 29.93
N ILE A 24 -13.08 -2.05 30.60
CA ILE A 24 -11.67 -1.86 30.21
C ILE A 24 -10.88 -3.18 30.34
N ILE A 25 -11.06 -3.92 31.45
CA ILE A 25 -10.39 -5.20 31.66
C ILE A 25 -10.86 -6.24 30.62
N TYR A 26 -12.17 -6.29 30.34
CA TYR A 26 -12.73 -7.15 29.30
C TYR A 26 -12.13 -6.82 27.93
N PHE A 27 -12.08 -5.54 27.56
CA PHE A 27 -11.49 -5.09 26.29
C PHE A 27 -10.00 -5.42 26.20
N MET A 28 -9.23 -5.20 27.25
CA MET A 28 -7.81 -5.56 27.31
C MET A 28 -7.59 -7.08 27.22
N ALA A 29 -8.40 -7.88 27.92
CA ALA A 29 -8.34 -9.33 27.83
C ALA A 29 -8.65 -9.83 26.42
N LEU A 30 -9.66 -9.26 25.76
CA LEU A 30 -10.01 -9.55 24.38
C LEU A 30 -8.87 -9.25 23.42
N LEU A 31 -8.22 -8.08 23.55
CA LEU A 31 -7.06 -7.72 22.74
C LEU A 31 -5.90 -8.68 22.92
N VAL A 32 -5.62 -9.12 24.15
CA VAL A 32 -4.57 -10.11 24.44
C VAL A 32 -4.91 -11.46 23.79
N ILE A 33 -6.16 -11.92 23.91
CA ILE A 33 -6.61 -13.17 23.30
C ILE A 33 -6.49 -13.11 21.77
N ILE A 34 -6.94 -12.01 21.17
CA ILE A 34 -6.81 -11.78 19.72
C ILE A 34 -5.32 -11.78 19.32
N GLY A 35 -4.47 -11.11 20.09
CA GLY A 35 -3.02 -11.09 19.87
C GLY A 35 -2.40 -12.49 19.92
N ILE A 36 -2.76 -13.31 20.90
CA ILE A 36 -2.30 -14.70 21.04
C ILE A 36 -2.79 -15.57 19.87
N ILE A 37 -4.07 -15.48 19.53
CA ILE A 37 -4.65 -16.21 18.40
C ILE A 37 -3.93 -15.81 17.10
N ASN A 38 -3.73 -14.52 16.88
CA ASN A 38 -3.01 -14.00 15.72
C ASN A 38 -1.57 -14.54 15.66
N TRP A 39 -0.85 -14.51 16.78
CA TRP A 39 0.50 -15.05 16.87
C TRP A 39 0.54 -16.56 16.55
N ILE A 40 -0.39 -17.34 17.11
CA ILE A 40 -0.50 -18.77 16.83
C ILE A 40 -0.78 -19.01 15.34
N ILE A 41 -1.76 -18.31 14.77
CA ILE A 41 -2.12 -18.42 13.35
C ILE A 41 -0.92 -18.06 12.48
N HIS A 42 -0.22 -16.96 12.80
CA HIS A 42 0.96 -16.54 12.07
C HIS A 42 2.08 -17.59 12.08
N VAL A 43 2.37 -18.17 13.25
CA VAL A 43 3.39 -19.22 13.39
C VAL A 43 2.97 -20.51 12.65
N LEU A 44 1.71 -20.93 12.79
CA LEU A 44 1.19 -22.10 12.08
C LEU A 44 1.23 -21.90 10.56
N THR A 45 0.73 -20.77 10.09
CA THR A 45 0.68 -20.43 8.66
C THR A 45 2.08 -20.44 8.06
N ARG A 46 3.05 -19.82 8.75
CA ARG A 46 4.45 -19.80 8.32
C ARG A 46 5.03 -21.21 8.18
N GLN A 47 4.79 -22.08 9.16
CA GLN A 47 5.34 -23.44 9.17
C GLN A 47 4.61 -24.37 8.18
N TRP A 48 3.30 -24.23 8.05
CA TRP A 48 2.46 -25.05 7.16
C TRP A 48 2.68 -24.67 5.69
N LEU A 49 2.60 -23.37 5.37
CA LEU A 49 2.82 -22.89 4.02
C LEU A 49 4.25 -23.21 3.54
N ALA A 50 5.26 -23.00 4.37
CA ALA A 50 6.62 -23.38 4.02
C ALA A 50 6.75 -24.87 3.70
N ARG A 51 6.07 -25.76 4.47
CA ARG A 51 6.08 -27.22 4.20
C ARG A 51 5.31 -27.59 2.93
N ILE A 52 4.15 -26.98 2.68
CA ILE A 52 3.34 -27.25 1.48
C ILE A 52 4.10 -26.84 0.23
N VAL A 53 4.70 -25.67 0.25
CA VAL A 53 5.45 -25.14 -0.90
C VAL A 53 6.71 -25.96 -1.15
N LEU A 54 7.50 -26.26 -0.13
CA LEU A 54 8.66 -27.16 -0.27
C LEU A 54 8.28 -28.56 -0.82
N LYS A 55 7.03 -28.98 -0.60
CA LYS A 55 6.52 -30.25 -1.14
C LYS A 55 6.05 -30.10 -2.59
N LEU A 56 5.56 -28.94 -2.97
CA LEU A 56 5.14 -28.62 -4.34
C LEU A 56 6.36 -28.32 -5.24
N THR A 57 7.32 -27.52 -4.76
CA THR A 57 8.55 -27.16 -5.48
C THR A 57 9.41 -28.38 -5.80
N LYS A 58 9.45 -29.40 -4.96
CA LYS A 58 10.15 -30.66 -5.26
C LYS A 58 9.54 -31.45 -6.43
N ARG A 59 8.35 -31.09 -6.90
CA ARG A 59 7.68 -31.72 -8.06
C ARG A 59 7.84 -30.95 -9.36
N THR A 60 8.29 -29.70 -9.32
CA THR A 60 8.39 -28.84 -10.49
C THR A 60 9.86 -28.69 -10.86
N ALA A 61 10.21 -28.99 -12.11
CA ALA A 61 11.59 -28.92 -12.64
C ALA A 61 12.07 -27.48 -12.92
N THR A 62 11.35 -26.47 -12.46
CA THR A 62 11.60 -25.07 -12.80
C THR A 62 11.97 -24.29 -11.55
N ASN A 63 13.09 -23.57 -11.57
CA ASN A 63 13.58 -22.72 -10.45
C ASN A 63 12.71 -21.47 -10.18
N TRP A 64 11.58 -21.29 -10.87
CA TRP A 64 10.71 -20.13 -10.72
C TRP A 64 10.03 -20.09 -9.36
N ASP A 65 9.68 -21.26 -8.84
CA ASP A 65 9.00 -21.40 -7.55
C ASP A 65 9.88 -20.89 -6.40
N ASP A 66 11.19 -21.17 -6.43
CA ASP A 66 12.14 -20.72 -5.42
C ASP A 66 12.39 -19.19 -5.50
N LEU A 67 12.36 -18.62 -6.72
CA LEU A 67 12.56 -17.19 -6.92
C LEU A 67 11.32 -16.35 -6.56
N MET A 68 10.12 -16.88 -6.82
CA MET A 68 8.86 -16.20 -6.56
C MET A 68 8.44 -16.32 -5.09
N LEU A 69 8.65 -17.49 -4.49
CA LEU A 69 8.16 -17.88 -3.16
C LEU A 69 9.27 -17.77 -2.09
N ASP A 70 9.86 -16.58 -1.99
CA ASP A 70 10.83 -16.27 -0.93
C ASP A 70 10.19 -16.32 0.46
N GLN A 71 10.99 -16.57 1.49
CA GLN A 71 10.57 -16.54 2.90
C GLN A 71 9.82 -15.26 3.28
N ARG A 72 10.12 -14.14 2.62
CA ARG A 72 9.42 -12.86 2.79
C ARG A 72 7.95 -12.93 2.33
N PHE A 73 7.67 -13.61 1.23
CA PHE A 73 6.32 -13.80 0.70
C PHE A 73 5.45 -14.60 1.68
N PHE A 74 5.99 -15.71 2.23
CA PHE A 74 5.26 -16.53 3.21
C PHE A 74 4.98 -15.79 4.52
N ASN A 75 5.95 -15.00 4.99
CA ASN A 75 5.75 -14.17 6.17
C ASN A 75 4.62 -13.15 5.95
N ARG A 76 4.53 -12.55 4.76
CA ARG A 76 3.48 -11.58 4.41
C ARG A 76 2.12 -12.26 4.21
N LEU A 77 2.08 -13.46 3.65
CA LEU A 77 0.84 -14.27 3.60
C LEU A 77 0.31 -14.59 5.00
N GLY A 78 1.18 -14.95 5.93
CA GLY A 78 0.78 -15.18 7.32
C GLY A 78 0.17 -13.92 7.97
N LEU A 79 0.69 -12.73 7.63
CA LEU A 79 0.13 -11.47 8.11
C LEU A 79 -1.27 -11.17 7.54
N LEU A 80 -1.61 -11.68 6.35
CA LEU A 80 -2.94 -11.51 5.75
C LEU A 80 -3.95 -12.53 6.30
N ILE A 81 -3.56 -13.79 6.44
CA ILE A 81 -4.46 -14.87 6.85
C ILE A 81 -4.99 -14.63 8.27
N ALA A 82 -4.12 -14.18 9.18
CA ALA A 82 -4.47 -13.96 10.57
C ALA A 82 -5.66 -12.98 10.76
N PRO A 83 -5.65 -11.76 10.23
CA PRO A 83 -6.78 -10.84 10.39
C PRO A 83 -8.04 -11.30 9.66
N ILE A 84 -7.93 -12.05 8.55
CA ILE A 84 -9.09 -12.64 7.86
C ILE A 84 -9.79 -13.66 8.78
N VAL A 85 -9.03 -14.56 9.42
CA VAL A 85 -9.60 -15.53 10.36
C VAL A 85 -10.27 -14.83 11.54
N ILE A 86 -9.63 -13.78 12.09
CA ILE A 86 -10.21 -12.98 13.16
C ILE A 86 -11.53 -12.34 12.69
N GLN A 87 -11.57 -11.77 11.48
CA GLN A 87 -12.77 -11.17 10.93
C GLN A 87 -13.93 -12.17 10.78
N ILE A 88 -13.64 -13.40 10.33
CA ILE A 88 -14.65 -14.46 10.20
C ILE A 88 -15.21 -14.82 11.58
N VAL A 89 -14.35 -15.00 12.59
CA VAL A 89 -14.76 -15.30 13.96
C VAL A 89 -15.63 -14.18 14.53
N PHE A 90 -15.26 -12.93 14.36
CA PHE A 90 -16.04 -11.78 14.84
C PHE A 90 -17.42 -11.70 14.19
N LYS A 91 -17.54 -12.03 12.90
CA LYS A 91 -18.83 -12.05 12.19
C LYS A 91 -19.73 -13.17 12.69
N GLU A 92 -19.16 -14.36 12.94
CA GLU A 92 -19.93 -15.52 13.38
C GLU A 92 -20.54 -15.30 14.78
N PHE A 93 -19.85 -14.58 15.64
CA PHE A 93 -20.32 -14.28 17.01
C PHE A 93 -21.14 -12.98 17.12
N GLU A 94 -21.49 -12.32 15.99
CA GLU A 94 -22.30 -11.09 15.94
C GLU A 94 -21.79 -9.97 16.86
N TRP A 95 -20.48 -9.86 17.06
CA TRP A 95 -19.87 -8.85 17.93
C TRP A 95 -19.88 -7.45 17.29
N THR A 96 -21.07 -6.99 16.92
CA THR A 96 -21.30 -5.69 16.26
C THR A 96 -20.93 -4.49 17.13
N GLN A 97 -20.94 -4.65 18.46
CA GLN A 97 -20.52 -3.63 19.42
C GLN A 97 -19.04 -3.19 19.26
N PHE A 98 -18.22 -4.02 18.62
CA PHE A 98 -16.81 -3.71 18.37
C PHE A 98 -16.55 -3.18 16.96
N ALA A 99 -17.43 -2.33 16.42
CA ALA A 99 -17.33 -1.78 15.08
C ALA A 99 -15.96 -1.10 14.81
N PHE A 100 -15.40 -0.42 15.80
CA PHE A 100 -14.07 0.19 15.70
C PHE A 100 -12.97 -0.87 15.50
N LEU A 101 -13.04 -1.99 16.20
CA LEU A 101 -12.08 -3.09 16.08
C LEU A 101 -12.14 -3.71 14.67
N MET A 102 -13.35 -3.85 14.12
CA MET A 102 -13.54 -4.33 12.75
C MET A 102 -12.91 -3.39 11.72
N LYS A 103 -12.99 -2.08 11.92
CA LYS A 103 -12.29 -1.10 11.07
C LYS A 103 -10.77 -1.27 11.14
N LEU A 104 -10.21 -1.49 12.34
CA LEU A 104 -8.77 -1.75 12.49
C LEU A 104 -8.34 -3.05 11.80
N ILE A 105 -9.15 -4.10 11.90
CA ILE A 105 -8.90 -5.38 11.20
C ILE A 105 -8.91 -5.16 9.68
N ASN A 106 -9.87 -4.40 9.16
CA ASN A 106 -9.94 -4.08 7.73
C ASN A 106 -8.73 -3.25 7.26
N VAL A 107 -8.27 -2.29 8.05
CA VAL A 107 -7.02 -1.55 7.79
C VAL A 107 -5.83 -2.51 7.74
N TRP A 108 -5.75 -3.44 8.69
CA TRP A 108 -4.67 -4.44 8.71
C TRP A 108 -4.70 -5.35 7.48
N ILE A 109 -5.89 -5.84 7.07
CA ILE A 109 -6.06 -6.63 5.85
C ILE A 109 -5.56 -5.84 4.64
N THR A 110 -5.95 -4.58 4.51
CA THR A 110 -5.55 -3.71 3.40
C THR A 110 -4.03 -3.53 3.34
N LEU A 111 -3.39 -3.25 4.47
CA LEU A 111 -1.93 -3.12 4.54
C LEU A 111 -1.21 -4.43 4.22
N SER A 112 -1.71 -5.56 4.75
CA SER A 112 -1.15 -6.88 4.48
C SER A 112 -1.28 -7.25 3.01
N PHE A 113 -2.42 -6.94 2.39
CA PHE A 113 -2.64 -7.14 0.95
C PHE A 113 -1.63 -6.34 0.11
N LEU A 114 -1.41 -5.06 0.43
CA LEU A 114 -0.39 -4.23 -0.22
C LEU A 114 1.01 -4.85 -0.14
N LEU A 115 1.39 -5.35 1.04
CA LEU A 115 2.68 -6.01 1.24
C LEU A 115 2.83 -7.27 0.40
N ILE A 116 1.74 -8.03 0.20
CA ILE A 116 1.72 -9.22 -0.66
C ILE A 116 1.87 -8.83 -2.12
N VAL A 117 1.11 -7.84 -2.60
CA VAL A 117 1.24 -7.33 -3.98
C VAL A 117 2.68 -6.87 -4.24
N SER A 118 3.27 -6.10 -3.31
CA SER A 118 4.67 -5.70 -3.41
C SER A 118 5.62 -6.90 -3.47
N SER A 119 5.35 -7.98 -2.70
CA SER A 119 6.17 -9.19 -2.70
C SER A 119 6.09 -9.97 -4.01
N ILE A 120 4.88 -10.04 -4.60
CA ILE A 120 4.67 -10.66 -5.92
C ILE A 120 5.44 -9.89 -6.99
N LEU A 121 5.36 -8.57 -6.99
CA LEU A 121 6.10 -7.73 -7.94
C LEU A 121 7.62 -7.90 -7.79
N ASP A 122 8.12 -8.05 -6.54
CA ASP A 122 9.53 -8.38 -6.31
C ASP A 122 9.90 -9.76 -6.81
N GLY A 123 9.01 -10.73 -6.66
CA GLY A 123 9.17 -12.08 -7.19
C GLY A 123 9.27 -12.07 -8.71
N ILE A 124 8.38 -11.36 -9.41
CA ILE A 124 8.40 -11.19 -10.87
C ILE A 124 9.73 -10.58 -11.30
N ASN A 125 10.22 -9.54 -10.60
CA ASN A 125 11.51 -8.94 -10.93
C ASN A 125 12.66 -9.95 -10.80
N ARG A 126 12.71 -10.75 -9.73
CA ARG A 126 13.74 -11.76 -9.52
C ARG A 126 13.72 -12.86 -10.60
N ILE A 127 12.51 -13.31 -10.98
CA ILE A 127 12.38 -14.28 -12.08
C ILE A 127 12.94 -13.68 -13.38
N TYR A 128 12.54 -12.45 -13.70
CA TYR A 128 13.02 -11.78 -14.90
C TYR A 128 14.54 -11.58 -14.89
N ASP A 129 15.11 -11.16 -13.76
CA ASP A 129 16.54 -10.95 -13.60
C ASP A 129 17.36 -12.25 -13.76
N SER A 130 16.72 -13.44 -13.66
CA SER A 130 17.38 -14.73 -13.92
C SER A 130 17.59 -15.02 -15.41
N TYR A 131 16.94 -14.29 -16.30
CA TYR A 131 17.12 -14.46 -17.75
C TYR A 131 18.27 -13.60 -18.29
N PRO A 132 19.03 -14.10 -19.29
CA PRO A 132 20.12 -13.35 -19.92
C PRO A 132 19.66 -12.01 -20.52
N MET A 133 18.42 -11.96 -21.01
CA MET A 133 17.80 -10.76 -21.62
C MET A 133 17.62 -9.60 -20.63
N ALA A 134 17.62 -9.86 -19.33
CA ALA A 134 17.40 -8.83 -18.29
C ALA A 134 18.52 -7.78 -18.28
N LYS A 135 19.73 -8.15 -18.72
CA LYS A 135 20.88 -7.23 -18.78
C LYS A 135 20.65 -6.09 -19.77
N ASP A 136 20.00 -6.38 -20.90
CA ASP A 136 19.79 -5.42 -21.98
C ASP A 136 18.47 -4.65 -21.82
N ARG A 137 17.49 -5.24 -21.12
CA ARG A 137 16.14 -4.67 -20.96
C ARG A 137 15.63 -4.82 -19.52
N PRO A 138 16.11 -4.01 -18.57
CA PRO A 138 15.70 -4.11 -17.18
C PRO A 138 14.22 -3.70 -17.01
N ILE A 139 13.35 -4.59 -16.47
CA ILE A 139 11.95 -4.26 -16.15
C ILE A 139 11.78 -3.62 -14.77
N LYS A 140 12.85 -3.54 -14.01
CA LYS A 140 12.84 -3.02 -12.62
C LYS A 140 12.16 -1.66 -12.49
N VAL A 141 12.38 -0.76 -13.45
CA VAL A 141 11.76 0.58 -13.45
C VAL A 141 10.25 0.49 -13.58
N PHE A 142 9.74 -0.37 -14.47
CA PHE A 142 8.28 -0.57 -14.62
C PHE A 142 7.65 -1.13 -13.35
N ILE A 143 8.30 -2.10 -12.71
CA ILE A 143 7.85 -2.66 -11.44
C ILE A 143 7.84 -1.61 -10.33
N GLN A 144 8.85 -0.73 -10.29
CA GLN A 144 8.88 0.38 -9.34
C GLN A 144 7.74 1.36 -9.55
N VAL A 145 7.42 1.72 -10.80
CA VAL A 145 6.29 2.60 -11.13
C VAL A 145 4.96 1.99 -10.66
N ILE A 146 4.75 0.68 -10.93
CA ILE A 146 3.56 -0.03 -10.46
C ILE A 146 3.49 -0.03 -8.92
N LYS A 147 4.60 -0.26 -8.22
CA LYS A 147 4.65 -0.20 -6.76
C LYS A 147 4.31 1.19 -6.22
N ILE A 148 4.86 2.25 -6.83
CA ILE A 148 4.55 3.63 -6.45
C ILE A 148 3.05 3.88 -6.55
N PHE A 149 2.41 3.43 -7.64
CA PHE A 149 0.96 3.54 -7.80
C PHE A 149 0.19 2.88 -6.65
N PHE A 150 0.54 1.63 -6.29
CA PHE A 150 -0.08 0.94 -5.16
C PHE A 150 0.20 1.63 -3.82
N TYR A 151 1.43 2.11 -3.60
CA TYR A 151 1.80 2.84 -2.38
C TYR A 151 1.12 4.21 -2.26
N CYS A 152 0.77 4.85 -3.37
CA CYS A 152 -0.02 6.08 -3.36
C CYS A 152 -1.52 5.80 -3.13
N ALA A 153 -2.07 4.72 -3.69
CA ALA A 153 -3.48 4.36 -3.54
C ALA A 153 -3.79 3.80 -2.15
N ALA A 154 -2.90 3.00 -1.57
CA ALA A 154 -3.13 2.32 -0.30
C ALA A 154 -3.44 3.25 0.89
N PRO A 155 -2.75 4.38 1.12
CA PRO A 155 -3.10 5.30 2.20
C PRO A 155 -4.52 5.86 2.07
N ILE A 156 -5.00 6.10 0.84
CA ILE A 156 -6.35 6.60 0.58
C ILE A 156 -7.39 5.55 0.99
N ILE A 157 -7.14 4.28 0.62
CA ILE A 157 -8.00 3.16 1.01
C ILE A 157 -7.97 2.97 2.53
N VAL A 158 -6.80 3.03 3.16
CA VAL A 158 -6.64 2.90 4.61
C VAL A 158 -7.39 4.00 5.35
N ILE A 159 -7.32 5.25 4.88
CA ILE A 159 -8.03 6.39 5.49
C ILE A 159 -9.54 6.28 5.26
N SER A 160 -10.00 5.76 4.13
CA SER A 160 -11.43 5.61 3.81
C SER A 160 -12.19 4.73 4.80
N ILE A 161 -11.51 3.69 5.35
CA ILE A 161 -12.12 2.69 6.26
C ILE A 161 -12.62 3.32 7.57
N PRO A 162 -11.81 4.05 8.36
CA PRO A 162 -12.28 4.63 9.63
C PRO A 162 -13.31 5.74 9.46
N ILE A 163 -13.28 6.47 8.33
CA ILE A 163 -14.20 7.57 8.05
C ILE A 163 -15.51 7.10 7.36
N ASP A 164 -15.66 5.79 7.09
CA ASP A 164 -16.81 5.18 6.40
C ASP A 164 -17.12 5.84 5.04
N ARG A 165 -16.08 6.11 4.26
CA ARG A 165 -16.20 6.67 2.91
C ARG A 165 -15.75 5.68 1.86
N ASP A 166 -16.41 5.74 0.71
CA ASP A 166 -15.99 4.95 -0.44
C ASP A 166 -14.60 5.39 -0.93
N PRO A 167 -13.59 4.48 -0.94
CA PRO A 167 -12.26 4.80 -1.44
C PRO A 167 -12.25 5.23 -2.91
N VAL A 168 -13.18 4.72 -3.74
CA VAL A 168 -13.28 5.10 -5.15
C VAL A 168 -13.72 6.56 -5.27
N ALA A 169 -14.67 7.01 -4.44
CA ALA A 169 -15.11 8.40 -4.42
C ALA A 169 -13.98 9.34 -3.97
N LEU A 170 -13.16 8.94 -2.98
CA LEU A 170 -11.99 9.71 -2.56
C LEU A 170 -10.94 9.81 -3.67
N LEU A 171 -10.63 8.69 -4.33
CA LEU A 171 -9.70 8.66 -5.47
C LEU A 171 -10.19 9.52 -6.63
N ALA A 172 -11.49 9.44 -6.96
CA ALA A 172 -12.10 10.24 -8.01
C ALA A 172 -12.03 11.75 -7.69
N GLY A 173 -12.31 12.13 -6.44
CA GLY A 173 -12.18 13.51 -5.97
C GLY A 173 -10.76 14.04 -6.08
N LEU A 174 -9.76 13.27 -5.64
CA LEU A 174 -8.35 13.62 -5.78
C LEU A 174 -7.94 13.71 -7.25
N GLY A 175 -8.44 12.82 -8.10
CA GLY A 175 -8.20 12.84 -9.55
C GLY A 175 -8.76 14.11 -10.20
N ALA A 176 -9.96 14.52 -9.83
CA ALA A 176 -10.58 15.76 -10.33
C ALA A 176 -9.77 17.00 -9.91
N ILE A 177 -9.34 17.07 -8.63
CA ILE A 177 -8.48 18.18 -8.15
C ILE A 177 -7.15 18.18 -8.92
N SER A 178 -6.54 17.01 -9.11
CA SER A 178 -5.27 16.89 -9.85
C SER A 178 -5.41 17.34 -11.31
N ALA A 179 -6.54 17.03 -11.97
CA ALA A 179 -6.80 17.48 -13.33
C ALA A 179 -6.93 18.99 -13.43
N VAL A 180 -7.61 19.64 -12.47
CA VAL A 180 -7.71 21.11 -12.39
C VAL A 180 -6.33 21.73 -12.16
N LEU A 181 -5.55 21.19 -11.21
CA LEU A 181 -4.19 21.67 -10.95
C LEU A 181 -3.30 21.54 -12.20
N MET A 182 -3.38 20.39 -12.90
CA MET A 182 -2.63 20.17 -14.13
C MET A 182 -3.01 21.19 -15.21
N LEU A 183 -4.31 21.55 -15.31
CA LEU A 183 -4.77 22.59 -16.24
C LEU A 183 -4.20 23.96 -15.90
N VAL A 184 -4.17 24.33 -14.62
CA VAL A 184 -3.63 25.60 -14.14
C VAL A 184 -2.11 25.70 -14.39
N PHE A 185 -1.38 24.62 -14.17
CA PHE A 185 0.08 24.60 -14.33
C PHE A 185 0.56 24.19 -15.73
N LYS A 186 -0.35 23.91 -16.66
CA LYS A 186 -0.05 23.40 -18.00
C LYS A 186 1.01 24.25 -18.72
N ASP A 187 0.78 25.55 -18.77
CA ASP A 187 1.65 26.45 -19.54
C ASP A 187 3.02 26.63 -18.88
N SER A 188 3.06 26.66 -17.54
CA SER A 188 4.32 26.69 -16.79
C SER A 188 5.14 25.39 -17.00
N ILE A 189 4.48 24.23 -17.00
CA ILE A 189 5.14 22.94 -17.26
C ILE A 189 5.66 22.90 -18.70
N LEU A 190 4.87 23.32 -19.67
CA LEU A 190 5.29 23.39 -21.08
C LEU A 190 6.47 24.33 -21.26
N GLY A 191 6.44 25.51 -20.63
CA GLY A 191 7.55 26.49 -20.64
C GLY A 191 8.83 25.87 -20.06
N LEU A 192 8.73 25.18 -18.91
CA LEU A 192 9.88 24.51 -18.30
C LEU A 192 10.46 23.40 -19.20
N VAL A 193 9.58 22.53 -19.73
CA VAL A 193 9.97 21.39 -20.57
C VAL A 193 10.61 21.86 -21.88
N ALA A 194 10.08 22.92 -22.48
CA ALA A 194 10.65 23.49 -23.71
C ALA A 194 11.92 24.31 -23.44
N GLY A 195 11.96 25.05 -22.35
CA GLY A 195 13.06 25.93 -22.02
C GLY A 195 14.32 25.23 -21.52
N LEU A 196 14.16 24.11 -20.78
CA LEU A 196 15.29 23.37 -20.21
C LEU A 196 16.30 22.88 -21.27
N PRO A 197 15.90 22.26 -22.40
CA PRO A 197 16.81 21.90 -23.49
C PRO A 197 17.46 23.10 -24.15
N LEU A 198 16.74 24.23 -24.31
CA LEU A 198 17.28 25.45 -24.92
C LEU A 198 18.46 25.99 -24.10
N ILE A 199 18.30 26.02 -22.77
CA ILE A 199 19.36 26.49 -21.86
C ILE A 199 20.51 25.48 -21.79
N THR A 200 20.20 24.20 -21.60
CA THR A 200 21.20 23.13 -21.39
C THR A 200 22.10 22.99 -22.63
N ASN A 201 21.52 23.09 -23.83
CA ASN A 201 22.24 22.98 -25.09
C ASN A 201 22.79 24.34 -25.60
N ARG A 202 22.63 25.41 -24.82
CA ARG A 202 23.03 26.77 -25.19
C ARG A 202 22.49 27.17 -26.56
N MET A 203 21.26 26.76 -26.88
CA MET A 203 20.62 27.11 -28.16
C MET A 203 20.22 28.57 -28.24
N VAL A 204 20.00 29.20 -27.07
CA VAL A 204 19.73 30.64 -26.92
C VAL A 204 20.54 31.13 -25.73
N THR A 205 21.31 32.22 -25.92
CA THR A 205 22.10 32.87 -24.88
C THR A 205 21.70 34.33 -24.72
N ILE A 206 21.99 34.89 -23.54
CA ILE A 206 21.76 36.32 -23.32
C ILE A 206 22.63 37.13 -24.29
N GLY A 207 22.01 38.04 -25.05
CA GLY A 207 22.65 38.82 -26.07
C GLY A 207 22.44 38.33 -27.50
N ASP A 208 21.88 37.13 -27.69
CA ASP A 208 21.54 36.64 -29.02
C ASP A 208 20.39 37.44 -29.63
N TRP A 209 20.46 37.65 -30.92
CA TRP A 209 19.39 38.28 -31.69
C TRP A 209 18.33 37.24 -32.05
N ILE A 210 17.11 37.45 -31.54
CA ILE A 210 16.00 36.50 -31.72
C ILE A 210 14.93 37.18 -32.59
N VAL A 211 14.46 36.47 -33.62
CA VAL A 211 13.36 36.88 -34.47
C VAL A 211 12.22 35.92 -34.36
N MET A 212 11.05 36.41 -33.95
CA MET A 212 9.82 35.59 -33.84
C MET A 212 8.78 36.12 -34.82
N HIS A 213 8.70 35.49 -35.99
CA HIS A 213 7.84 35.92 -37.09
C HIS A 213 6.34 35.94 -36.76
N THR A 214 5.90 35.08 -35.84
CA THR A 214 4.47 34.95 -35.46
C THR A 214 3.98 36.11 -34.59
N THR A 215 4.85 36.72 -33.83
CA THR A 215 4.52 37.83 -32.89
C THR A 215 5.14 39.15 -33.29
N HIS A 216 5.84 39.23 -34.46
CA HIS A 216 6.60 40.37 -34.90
C HIS A 216 7.60 40.90 -33.84
N ALA A 217 8.09 40.02 -32.99
CA ALA A 217 9.11 40.36 -32.00
C ALA A 217 10.50 40.14 -32.62
N ASP A 218 11.32 41.19 -32.56
CA ASP A 218 12.67 41.26 -33.14
C ASP A 218 13.57 42.03 -32.18
N GLY A 219 14.66 41.40 -31.71
CA GLY A 219 15.56 42.06 -30.77
C GLY A 219 16.57 41.15 -30.08
N ALA A 220 17.46 41.76 -29.29
CA ALA A 220 18.41 41.02 -28.46
C ALA A 220 17.75 40.60 -27.15
N GLY A 221 17.90 39.32 -26.78
CA GLY A 221 17.42 38.77 -25.51
C GLY A 221 18.23 39.29 -24.33
N ILE A 222 17.58 40.00 -23.42
CA ILE A 222 18.21 40.55 -22.21
C ILE A 222 18.09 39.55 -21.07
N GLU A 223 16.97 38.84 -21.01
CA GLU A 223 16.67 37.82 -19.99
C GLU A 223 15.97 36.63 -20.62
N ILE A 224 16.16 35.44 -20.03
CA ILE A 224 15.49 34.20 -20.44
C ILE A 224 14.61 33.76 -19.29
N HIS A 225 13.29 33.80 -19.49
CA HIS A 225 12.31 33.29 -18.55
C HIS A 225 11.75 31.96 -19.04
N LEU A 226 11.62 30.97 -18.13
CA LEU A 226 11.07 29.64 -18.41
C LEU A 226 9.55 29.57 -18.24
N THR A 227 8.95 30.62 -17.73
CA THR A 227 7.51 30.76 -17.51
C THR A 227 6.96 31.98 -18.22
N PRO A 228 5.71 31.90 -18.71
CA PRO A 228 5.03 33.06 -19.29
C PRO A 228 4.81 34.19 -18.28
#